data_7e55d2db0375505e80621a9539b7e8b9
#
_entry.id   7e55d2db0375505e80621a9539b7e8b9
#
_cell.length_a   1.000
_cell.length_b   1.000
_cell.length_c   1.000
_cell.angle_alpha   90.00
_cell.angle_beta   90.00
_cell.angle_gamma   90.00
#
_symmetry.space_group_name_H-M   'P 1'
#
loop_
_entity.id
_entity.type
_entity.pdbx_description
1 polymer ?
#
loop_
_entity_poly.entity_id
_entity_poly.type
_entity_poly.pdbx_seq_one_letter_code
_entity_poly.pdbx_strand_id
1 'polypeptide(L)'
;MSEVRYATADVVHREFLPTVRAIASRPGVVRMCDIGAGAKPTLDVDEIAEFGLDCTLLDISADELAKAPDGYQTLVADVTAPNLEVGQFDLVVSKMLAEHVADAECFHRNVFRMLAPGGTAVHFFPTLYYPWFVVNLLVPEALAQRALRLLHPNRTQAGRYAKFPAYYRWCKGPTQQQLQRFTSIGFNIDEYWGGFGTNYLSRVPPLEKAEMSLAQALVRRPVPQLTSFGMVVLSKPA
;
A
#
# COMPACT_ATOMS: atom_id res chain seq x y z
N MET A 1 -0.51 -12.79 18.61
CA MET A 1 0.76 -12.03 18.69
C MET A 1 1.06 -11.55 17.28
N SER A 2 1.25 -10.25 17.07
CA SER A 2 1.58 -9.69 15.75
C SER A 2 2.94 -10.22 15.27
N GLU A 3 2.99 -10.77 14.06
CA GLU A 3 4.24 -11.24 13.47
C GLU A 3 4.90 -10.08 12.70
N VAL A 4 5.99 -9.53 13.24
CA VAL A 4 6.79 -8.51 12.55
C VAL A 4 7.92 -9.18 11.79
N ARG A 5 8.00 -8.95 10.47
CA ARG A 5 9.00 -9.51 9.57
C ARG A 5 9.79 -8.41 8.86
N TYR A 6 11.04 -8.67 8.58
CA TYR A 6 11.90 -7.75 7.83
C TYR A 6 12.55 -8.47 6.65
N ALA A 7 12.55 -7.82 5.49
CA ALA A 7 13.15 -8.32 4.27
C ALA A 7 13.69 -7.16 3.42
N THR A 8 14.25 -7.46 2.26
CA THR A 8 14.52 -6.43 1.26
C THR A 8 13.20 -5.97 0.62
N ALA A 9 13.15 -4.74 0.12
CA ALA A 9 11.92 -4.13 -0.43
C ALA A 9 11.32 -4.94 -1.59
N ASP A 10 12.17 -5.54 -2.42
CA ASP A 10 11.75 -6.38 -3.53
C ASP A 10 11.05 -7.68 -3.06
N VAL A 11 11.49 -8.26 -1.94
CA VAL A 11 10.81 -9.40 -1.32
C VAL A 11 9.44 -8.99 -0.82
N VAL A 12 9.35 -7.90 -0.03
CA VAL A 12 8.05 -7.42 0.50
C VAL A 12 7.07 -7.08 -0.63
N HIS A 13 7.58 -6.48 -1.71
CA HIS A 13 6.75 -6.18 -2.88
C HIS A 13 6.25 -7.46 -3.58
N ARG A 14 7.10 -8.50 -3.69
CA ARG A 14 6.71 -9.78 -4.29
C ARG A 14 5.72 -10.57 -3.44
N GLU A 15 5.81 -10.45 -2.12
CA GLU A 15 4.90 -11.14 -1.17
C GLU A 15 3.49 -10.51 -1.13
N PHE A 16 3.31 -9.28 -1.60
CA PHE A 16 2.01 -8.60 -1.54
C PHE A 16 0.91 -9.37 -2.27
N LEU A 17 1.10 -9.67 -3.55
CA LEU A 17 0.06 -10.35 -4.33
C LEU A 17 -0.20 -11.79 -3.88
N PRO A 18 0.81 -12.63 -3.58
CA PRO A 18 0.61 -13.92 -2.94
C PRO A 18 -0.18 -13.86 -1.63
N THR A 19 0.10 -12.86 -0.78
CA THR A 19 -0.64 -12.64 0.47
C THR A 19 -2.11 -12.33 0.20
N VAL A 20 -2.40 -11.42 -0.73
CA VAL A 20 -3.77 -11.10 -1.13
C VAL A 20 -4.50 -12.33 -1.65
N ARG A 21 -3.87 -13.10 -2.56
CA ARG A 21 -4.43 -14.35 -3.14
C ARG A 21 -4.72 -15.39 -2.07
N ALA A 22 -3.78 -15.58 -1.14
CA ALA A 22 -3.94 -16.55 -0.05
C ALA A 22 -5.09 -16.20 0.89
N ILE A 23 -5.41 -14.91 1.07
CA ILE A 23 -6.55 -14.48 1.88
C ILE A 23 -7.83 -14.56 1.03
N ALA A 24 -7.79 -14.10 -0.21
CA ALA A 24 -8.92 -14.11 -1.13
C ALA A 24 -9.50 -15.52 -1.38
N SER A 25 -8.63 -16.54 -1.41
CA SER A 25 -9.02 -17.94 -1.60
C SER A 25 -9.50 -18.65 -0.32
N ARG A 26 -9.57 -17.99 0.84
CA ARG A 26 -10.04 -18.61 2.08
C ARG A 26 -11.54 -18.86 2.02
N PRO A 27 -12.03 -20.00 2.58
CA PRO A 27 -13.45 -20.23 2.73
C PRO A 27 -14.14 -19.10 3.49
N GLY A 28 -15.26 -18.59 2.96
CA GLY A 28 -16.03 -17.52 3.58
C GLY A 28 -15.61 -16.10 3.18
N VAL A 29 -14.53 -15.92 2.43
CA VAL A 29 -14.18 -14.65 1.79
C VAL A 29 -14.94 -14.57 0.48
N VAL A 30 -15.90 -13.66 0.39
CA VAL A 30 -16.77 -13.49 -0.78
C VAL A 30 -16.73 -12.05 -1.29
N ARG A 31 -16.70 -11.06 -0.39
CA ARG A 31 -16.75 -9.64 -0.75
C ARG A 31 -15.39 -8.98 -0.56
N MET A 32 -14.84 -8.47 -1.64
CA MET A 32 -13.57 -7.75 -1.65
C MET A 32 -13.76 -6.29 -2.03
N CYS A 33 -13.03 -5.39 -1.37
CA CYS A 33 -12.90 -4.00 -1.79
C CYS A 33 -11.42 -3.68 -2.05
N ASP A 34 -11.13 -3.19 -3.26
CA ASP A 34 -9.82 -2.69 -3.65
C ASP A 34 -9.85 -1.17 -3.67
N ILE A 35 -9.18 -0.55 -2.69
CA ILE A 35 -9.22 0.90 -2.45
C ILE A 35 -8.06 1.58 -3.19
N GLY A 36 -8.40 2.58 -4.02
CA GLY A 36 -7.43 3.30 -4.84
C GLY A 36 -6.92 2.47 -6.01
N ALA A 37 -7.73 1.49 -6.45
CA ALA A 37 -7.39 0.62 -7.56
C ALA A 37 -7.33 1.35 -8.90
N GLY A 38 -8.18 2.38 -9.08
CA GLY A 38 -8.30 3.12 -10.33
C GLY A 38 -8.45 2.18 -11.52
N ALA A 39 -7.59 2.35 -12.53
CA ALA A 39 -7.54 1.54 -13.74
C ALA A 39 -6.84 0.17 -13.59
N LYS A 40 -6.28 -0.15 -12.42
CA LYS A 40 -5.39 -1.30 -12.23
C LYS A 40 -5.74 -2.08 -10.97
N PRO A 41 -6.80 -2.91 -11.01
CA PRO A 41 -7.17 -3.76 -9.89
C PRO A 41 -6.02 -4.67 -9.42
N THR A 42 -6.02 -5.02 -8.15
CA THR A 42 -4.99 -5.89 -7.54
C THR A 42 -5.10 -7.34 -8.01
N LEU A 43 -6.33 -7.87 -8.09
CA LEU A 43 -6.63 -9.17 -8.69
C LEU A 43 -7.26 -8.93 -10.07
N ASP A 44 -6.98 -9.79 -11.05
CA ASP A 44 -7.63 -9.72 -12.35
C ASP A 44 -9.01 -10.42 -12.35
N VAL A 45 -9.73 -10.29 -13.47
CA VAL A 45 -11.10 -10.80 -13.59
C VAL A 45 -11.15 -12.33 -13.48
N ASP A 46 -10.15 -13.02 -14.02
CA ASP A 46 -10.08 -14.48 -13.98
C ASP A 46 -9.85 -14.96 -12.54
N GLU A 47 -8.99 -14.30 -11.79
CA GLU A 47 -8.75 -14.59 -10.37
C GLU A 47 -9.98 -14.33 -9.50
N ILE A 48 -10.72 -13.24 -9.77
CA ILE A 48 -11.98 -12.94 -9.08
C ILE A 48 -13.01 -14.03 -9.33
N ALA A 49 -13.12 -14.48 -10.56
CA ALA A 49 -14.02 -15.56 -10.94
C ALA A 49 -13.57 -16.90 -10.32
N GLU A 50 -12.28 -17.21 -10.33
CA GLU A 50 -11.72 -18.42 -9.72
C GLU A 50 -11.98 -18.49 -8.21
N PHE A 51 -11.81 -17.36 -7.51
CA PHE A 51 -12.03 -17.30 -6.06
C PHE A 51 -13.49 -17.07 -5.68
N GLY A 52 -14.37 -16.83 -6.66
CA GLY A 52 -15.80 -16.55 -6.41
C GLY A 52 -16.05 -15.25 -5.68
N LEU A 53 -15.27 -14.21 -5.97
CA LEU A 53 -15.33 -12.93 -5.28
C LEU A 53 -16.29 -11.95 -5.95
N ASP A 54 -17.04 -11.22 -5.13
CA ASP A 54 -17.71 -9.98 -5.48
C ASP A 54 -16.75 -8.81 -5.17
N CYS A 55 -16.13 -8.26 -6.21
CA CYS A 55 -15.07 -7.27 -6.07
C CYS A 55 -15.54 -5.85 -6.42
N THR A 56 -15.44 -4.95 -5.46
CA THR A 56 -15.70 -3.52 -5.60
C THR A 56 -14.39 -2.74 -5.68
N LEU A 57 -14.20 -1.97 -6.75
CA LEU A 57 -13.12 -1.00 -6.88
C LEU A 57 -13.60 0.34 -6.32
N LEU A 58 -12.96 0.83 -5.27
CA LEU A 58 -13.27 2.11 -4.67
C LEU A 58 -12.14 3.11 -5.00
N ASP A 59 -12.48 4.23 -5.61
CA ASP A 59 -11.53 5.30 -5.90
C ASP A 59 -12.24 6.67 -5.80
N ILE A 60 -11.48 7.72 -5.49
CA ILE A 60 -11.98 9.09 -5.48
C ILE A 60 -12.19 9.64 -6.91
N SER A 61 -11.54 9.05 -7.90
CA SER A 61 -11.52 9.47 -9.30
C SER A 61 -12.45 8.59 -10.14
N ALA A 62 -13.58 9.14 -10.56
CA ALA A 62 -14.47 8.50 -11.54
C ALA A 62 -13.76 8.22 -12.87
N ASP A 63 -12.86 9.13 -13.30
CA ASP A 63 -12.10 9.00 -14.55
C ASP A 63 -11.10 7.84 -14.50
N GLU A 64 -10.53 7.52 -13.34
CA GLU A 64 -9.63 6.36 -13.17
C GLU A 64 -10.44 5.07 -13.11
N LEU A 65 -11.58 5.04 -12.41
CA LEU A 65 -12.48 3.88 -12.38
C LEU A 65 -13.06 3.56 -13.76
N ALA A 66 -13.38 4.57 -14.57
CA ALA A 66 -13.87 4.37 -15.93
C ALA A 66 -12.85 3.68 -16.88
N LYS A 67 -11.60 3.56 -16.48
CA LYS A 67 -10.55 2.85 -17.24
C LYS A 67 -10.35 1.41 -16.75
N ALA A 68 -11.02 1.02 -15.66
CA ALA A 68 -10.94 -0.34 -15.15
C ALA A 68 -11.53 -1.32 -16.18
N PRO A 69 -11.02 -2.56 -16.23
CA PRO A 69 -11.64 -3.60 -17.06
C PRO A 69 -13.09 -3.88 -16.64
N ASP A 70 -13.89 -4.42 -17.53
CA ASP A 70 -15.21 -4.94 -17.18
C ASP A 70 -15.12 -6.10 -16.18
N GLY A 71 -16.19 -6.31 -15.40
CA GLY A 71 -16.27 -7.43 -14.44
C GLY A 71 -16.11 -7.05 -12.97
N TYR A 72 -15.91 -5.75 -12.68
CA TYR A 72 -15.86 -5.23 -11.31
C TYR A 72 -17.05 -4.32 -11.03
N GLN A 73 -17.48 -4.27 -9.78
CA GLN A 73 -18.30 -3.17 -9.30
C GLN A 73 -17.39 -1.95 -9.07
N THR A 74 -17.88 -0.76 -9.38
CA THR A 74 -17.12 0.49 -9.17
C THR A 74 -17.87 1.41 -8.23
N LEU A 75 -17.15 2.06 -7.31
CA LEU A 75 -17.68 2.99 -6.34
C LEU A 75 -16.81 4.23 -6.25
N VAL A 76 -17.34 5.37 -6.66
CA VAL A 76 -16.66 6.66 -6.52
C VAL A 76 -16.89 7.18 -5.10
N ALA A 77 -15.84 7.18 -4.27
CA ALA A 77 -15.92 7.66 -2.91
C ALA A 77 -14.54 8.11 -2.38
N ASP A 78 -14.54 9.10 -1.48
CA ASP A 78 -13.38 9.43 -0.68
C ASP A 78 -13.34 8.52 0.55
N VAL A 79 -12.34 7.65 0.62
CA VAL A 79 -12.16 6.70 1.73
C VAL A 79 -11.93 7.41 3.07
N THR A 80 -11.60 8.72 3.07
CA THR A 80 -11.45 9.54 4.27
C THR A 80 -12.70 10.32 4.65
N ALA A 81 -13.80 10.17 3.87
CA ALA A 81 -15.05 10.86 4.17
C ALA A 81 -15.58 10.45 5.56
N PRO A 82 -16.01 11.41 6.39
CA PRO A 82 -16.65 11.10 7.65
C PRO A 82 -17.96 10.32 7.38
N ASN A 83 -18.20 9.25 8.13
CA ASN A 83 -19.38 8.38 8.00
C ASN A 83 -19.53 7.72 6.62
N LEU A 84 -18.42 7.28 6.03
CA LEU A 84 -18.42 6.49 4.81
C LEU A 84 -19.24 5.20 4.99
N GLU A 85 -20.32 5.06 4.24
CA GLU A 85 -21.19 3.88 4.23
C GLU A 85 -21.08 3.20 2.85
N VAL A 86 -20.27 2.16 2.76
CA VAL A 86 -20.00 1.43 1.50
C VAL A 86 -20.25 -0.08 1.61
N GLY A 87 -20.90 -0.51 2.70
CA GLY A 87 -21.14 -1.93 2.98
C GLY A 87 -20.03 -2.56 3.81
N GLN A 88 -20.06 -3.89 3.88
CA GLN A 88 -19.08 -4.70 4.62
C GLN A 88 -18.38 -5.66 3.68
N PHE A 89 -17.08 -5.81 3.88
CA PHE A 89 -16.19 -6.63 3.06
C PHE A 89 -15.44 -7.65 3.93
N ASP A 90 -15.18 -8.81 3.38
CA ASP A 90 -14.40 -9.86 4.01
C ASP A 90 -12.90 -9.60 3.80
N LEU A 91 -12.56 -8.95 2.67
CA LEU A 91 -11.20 -8.54 2.32
C LEU A 91 -11.18 -7.09 1.82
N VAL A 92 -10.34 -6.27 2.41
CA VAL A 92 -10.04 -4.91 1.95
C VAL A 92 -8.57 -4.82 1.56
N VAL A 93 -8.29 -4.31 0.37
CA VAL A 93 -6.91 -4.20 -0.14
C VAL A 93 -6.61 -2.75 -0.52
N SER A 94 -5.37 -2.30 -0.29
CA SER A 94 -4.87 -1.08 -0.93
C SER A 94 -3.37 -1.20 -1.24
N LYS A 95 -2.98 -0.70 -2.40
CA LYS A 95 -1.60 -0.70 -2.88
C LYS A 95 -1.17 0.68 -3.32
N MET A 96 -0.13 1.24 -2.69
CA MET A 96 0.43 2.57 -3.04
C MET A 96 -0.64 3.69 -2.98
N LEU A 97 -1.52 3.62 -1.99
CA LEU A 97 -2.58 4.60 -1.73
C LEU A 97 -2.34 5.35 -0.42
N ALA A 98 -1.99 4.63 0.65
CA ALA A 98 -1.98 5.19 2.01
C ALA A 98 -1.06 6.42 2.16
N GLU A 99 0.01 6.52 1.37
CA GLU A 99 0.90 7.68 1.33
C GLU A 99 0.22 8.96 0.82
N HIS A 100 -0.84 8.84 0.05
CA HIS A 100 -1.62 9.94 -0.51
C HIS A 100 -2.79 10.38 0.37
N VAL A 101 -3.02 9.69 1.47
CA VAL A 101 -4.11 9.97 2.40
C VAL A 101 -3.69 11.04 3.41
N ALA A 102 -4.43 12.16 3.45
CA ALA A 102 -4.15 13.26 4.34
C ALA A 102 -4.55 12.95 5.80
N ASP A 103 -5.68 12.29 6.00
CA ASP A 103 -6.18 11.82 7.31
C ASP A 103 -6.09 10.30 7.41
N ALA A 104 -4.92 9.81 7.80
CA ALA A 104 -4.68 8.37 7.92
C ALA A 104 -5.47 7.71 9.05
N GLU A 105 -5.83 8.45 10.10
CA GLU A 105 -6.66 7.90 11.17
C GLU A 105 -8.08 7.65 10.68
N CYS A 106 -8.69 8.63 10.01
CA CYS A 106 -10.00 8.49 9.41
C CYS A 106 -10.02 7.34 8.38
N PHE A 107 -9.00 7.27 7.51
CA PHE A 107 -8.82 6.16 6.56
C PHE A 107 -8.88 4.80 7.25
N HIS A 108 -8.03 4.55 8.24
CA HIS A 108 -7.99 3.24 8.89
C HIS A 108 -9.23 2.96 9.75
N ARG A 109 -9.88 3.99 10.33
CA ARG A 109 -11.17 3.83 11.01
C ARG A 109 -12.27 3.42 10.03
N ASN A 110 -12.30 4.02 8.84
CA ASN A 110 -13.25 3.64 7.79
C ASN A 110 -12.98 2.22 7.29
N VAL A 111 -11.71 1.85 7.03
CA VAL A 111 -11.34 0.46 6.69
C VAL A 111 -11.84 -0.50 7.78
N PHE A 112 -11.65 -0.18 9.07
CA PHE A 112 -12.15 -1.01 10.15
C PHE A 112 -13.67 -1.17 10.13
N ARG A 113 -14.41 -0.09 9.83
CA ARG A 113 -15.89 -0.14 9.69
C ARG A 113 -16.33 -0.95 8.48
N MET A 114 -15.62 -0.82 7.36
CA MET A 114 -15.88 -1.56 6.11
C MET A 114 -15.63 -3.07 6.26
N LEU A 115 -14.77 -3.50 7.17
CA LEU A 115 -14.54 -4.92 7.40
C LEU A 115 -15.74 -5.57 8.12
N ALA A 116 -16.17 -6.71 7.61
CA ALA A 116 -17.03 -7.63 8.34
C ALA A 116 -16.31 -8.15 9.61
N PRO A 117 -17.02 -8.60 10.66
CA PRO A 117 -16.40 -9.33 11.76
C PRO A 117 -15.56 -10.50 11.22
N GLY A 118 -14.31 -10.63 11.66
CA GLY A 118 -13.35 -11.61 11.12
C GLY A 118 -12.71 -11.24 9.78
N GLY A 119 -13.10 -10.12 9.16
CA GLY A 119 -12.55 -9.65 7.88
C GLY A 119 -11.11 -9.15 8.01
N THR A 120 -10.41 -9.13 6.88
CA THR A 120 -8.97 -8.82 6.80
C THR A 120 -8.70 -7.64 5.87
N ALA A 121 -7.79 -6.75 6.25
CA ALA A 121 -7.26 -5.69 5.38
C ALA A 121 -5.77 -5.92 5.09
N VAL A 122 -5.37 -5.72 3.83
CA VAL A 122 -3.97 -5.78 3.39
C VAL A 122 -3.58 -4.47 2.76
N HIS A 123 -2.63 -3.76 3.36
CA HIS A 123 -2.12 -2.49 2.86
C HIS A 123 -0.64 -2.61 2.50
N PHE A 124 -0.27 -2.13 1.31
CA PHE A 124 1.12 -2.00 0.87
C PHE A 124 1.40 -0.54 0.50
N PHE A 125 2.43 0.04 1.13
CA PHE A 125 2.75 1.47 1.00
C PHE A 125 4.25 1.75 1.17
N PRO A 126 4.78 2.83 0.55
CA PRO A 126 6.11 3.32 0.84
C PRO A 126 6.15 3.99 2.22
N THR A 127 7.28 3.92 2.90
CA THR A 127 7.44 4.49 4.25
C THR A 127 8.21 5.81 4.23
N LEU A 128 7.86 6.72 5.15
CA LEU A 128 8.34 8.11 5.14
C LEU A 128 9.86 8.25 5.29
N TYR A 129 10.48 7.46 6.17
CA TYR A 129 11.84 7.75 6.63
C TYR A 129 12.94 7.13 5.77
N TYR A 130 12.61 6.51 4.66
CA TYR A 130 13.63 6.08 3.74
C TYR A 130 14.35 7.31 3.14
N PRO A 131 15.68 7.38 3.20
CA PRO A 131 16.42 8.61 2.88
C PRO A 131 16.05 9.24 1.53
N TRP A 132 15.84 8.44 0.50
CA TRP A 132 15.46 8.92 -0.83
C TRP A 132 14.05 9.51 -0.89
N PHE A 133 13.10 8.99 -0.10
CA PHE A 133 11.75 9.55 -0.03
C PHE A 133 11.76 10.87 0.76
N VAL A 134 12.58 10.96 1.81
CA VAL A 134 12.78 12.22 2.54
C VAL A 134 13.42 13.27 1.64
N VAL A 135 14.45 12.91 0.88
CA VAL A 135 15.07 13.82 -0.11
C VAL A 135 14.05 14.26 -1.15
N ASN A 136 13.25 13.34 -1.71
CA ASN A 136 12.21 13.67 -2.69
C ASN A 136 11.11 14.58 -2.12
N LEU A 137 10.83 14.48 -0.82
CA LEU A 137 9.87 15.36 -0.13
C LEU A 137 10.45 16.78 0.09
N LEU A 138 11.77 16.89 0.34
CA LEU A 138 12.45 18.16 0.63
C LEU A 138 12.91 18.89 -0.62
N VAL A 139 13.09 18.20 -1.73
CA VAL A 139 13.53 18.81 -3.00
C VAL A 139 12.35 19.55 -3.66
N PRO A 140 12.47 20.85 -3.98
CA PRO A 140 11.47 21.59 -4.73
C PRO A 140 11.09 20.88 -6.02
N GLU A 141 9.80 20.86 -6.35
CA GLU A 141 9.24 20.08 -7.48
C GLU A 141 9.95 20.37 -8.82
N ALA A 142 10.33 21.62 -9.07
CA ALA A 142 11.08 22.00 -10.27
C ALA A 142 12.47 21.33 -10.39
N LEU A 143 13.17 21.14 -9.26
CA LEU A 143 14.46 20.46 -9.22
C LEU A 143 14.28 18.94 -9.28
N ALA A 144 13.27 18.42 -8.60
CA ALA A 144 12.93 16.99 -8.66
C ALA A 144 12.53 16.55 -10.07
N GLN A 145 11.74 17.38 -10.78
CA GLN A 145 11.39 17.11 -12.19
C GLN A 145 12.59 17.19 -13.13
N ARG A 146 13.54 18.11 -12.89
CA ARG A 146 14.77 18.18 -13.68
C ARG A 146 15.66 16.96 -13.48
N ALA A 147 15.85 16.53 -12.24
CA ALA A 147 16.60 15.32 -11.90
C ALA A 147 15.92 14.06 -12.47
N LEU A 148 14.59 13.96 -12.37
CA LEU A 148 13.81 12.85 -12.94
C LEU A 148 13.90 12.77 -14.47
N ARG A 149 13.91 13.92 -15.17
CA ARG A 149 14.10 13.95 -16.63
C ARG A 149 15.48 13.45 -17.04
N LEU A 150 16.52 13.73 -16.25
CA LEU A 150 17.88 13.26 -16.50
C LEU A 150 18.05 11.76 -16.16
N LEU A 151 17.44 11.31 -15.07
CA LEU A 151 17.61 9.95 -14.56
C LEU A 151 16.60 8.95 -15.17
N HIS A 152 15.40 9.42 -15.57
CA HIS A 152 14.32 8.59 -16.09
C HIS A 152 13.58 9.24 -17.28
N PRO A 153 14.24 9.45 -18.45
CA PRO A 153 13.64 10.14 -19.60
C PRO A 153 12.36 9.47 -20.12
N ASN A 154 12.21 8.16 -19.94
CA ASN A 154 11.03 7.42 -20.40
C ASN A 154 9.80 7.59 -19.49
N ARG A 155 9.94 8.11 -18.27
CA ARG A 155 8.80 8.38 -17.37
C ARG A 155 8.03 9.65 -17.73
N THR A 156 8.66 10.55 -18.48
CA THR A 156 8.06 11.82 -18.90
C THR A 156 7.20 11.70 -20.16
N GLN A 157 7.29 10.60 -20.91
CA GLN A 157 6.50 10.36 -22.13
C GLN A 157 5.14 9.67 -21.88
N ALA A 158 4.96 8.99 -20.75
CA ALA A 158 3.66 8.45 -20.34
C ALA A 158 2.85 9.58 -19.68
N GLY A 159 2.16 10.37 -20.51
CA GLY A 159 1.47 11.60 -20.16
C GLY A 159 0.60 11.57 -18.89
N ARG A 160 0.50 12.76 -18.27
CA ARG A 160 -0.52 13.24 -17.35
C ARG A 160 -0.90 12.31 -16.16
N TYR A 161 0.05 11.84 -15.41
CA TYR A 161 -0.26 11.51 -14.03
C TYR A 161 -0.15 12.81 -13.22
N ALA A 162 -1.29 13.42 -12.90
CA ALA A 162 -1.34 14.42 -11.85
C ALA A 162 -0.69 13.77 -10.62
N LYS A 163 0.45 14.33 -10.16
CA LYS A 163 1.14 13.81 -8.97
C LYS A 163 0.22 14.11 -7.79
N PHE A 164 -0.48 13.11 -7.29
CA PHE A 164 -1.22 13.26 -6.05
C PHE A 164 -0.25 13.67 -4.94
N PRO A 165 -0.61 14.63 -4.08
CA PRO A 165 0.19 14.98 -2.93
C PRO A 165 0.47 13.74 -2.08
N ALA A 166 1.71 13.54 -1.64
CA ALA A 166 2.07 12.46 -0.73
C ALA A 166 2.29 13.02 0.67
N TYR A 167 1.47 12.59 1.62
CA TYR A 167 1.47 13.06 3.01
C TYR A 167 2.23 12.12 3.94
N TYR A 168 2.35 10.84 3.57
CA TYR A 168 3.00 9.78 4.37
C TYR A 168 2.48 9.69 5.81
N ARG A 169 1.20 10.04 6.03
CA ARG A 169 0.57 9.93 7.35
C ARG A 169 0.40 8.45 7.69
N TRP A 170 0.95 8.03 8.83
CA TRP A 170 1.00 6.62 9.26
C TRP A 170 1.72 5.64 8.31
N CYS A 171 2.30 6.10 7.21
CA CYS A 171 3.14 5.29 6.34
C CYS A 171 4.54 5.18 6.94
N LYS A 172 4.72 4.26 7.88
CA LYS A 172 5.95 4.03 8.62
C LYS A 172 6.23 2.53 8.70
N GLY A 173 7.47 2.15 9.00
CA GLY A 173 7.78 0.76 9.29
C GLY A 173 7.11 0.27 10.59
N PRO A 174 7.27 -1.01 10.94
CA PRO A 174 6.62 -1.64 12.09
C PRO A 174 7.21 -1.18 13.43
N THR A 175 7.10 0.13 13.72
CA THR A 175 7.47 0.73 14.99
C THR A 175 6.39 0.48 16.06
N GLN A 176 6.76 0.49 17.35
CA GLN A 176 5.81 0.35 18.44
C GLN A 176 4.65 1.36 18.35
N GLN A 177 4.97 2.62 18.00
CA GLN A 177 3.96 3.64 17.81
C GLN A 177 2.98 3.29 16.68
N GLN A 178 3.48 2.71 15.58
CA GLN A 178 2.63 2.34 14.45
C GLN A 178 1.74 1.14 14.79
N LEU A 179 2.28 0.15 15.50
CA LEU A 179 1.49 -0.96 16.02
C LEU A 179 0.36 -0.48 16.94
N GLN A 180 0.69 0.42 17.89
CA GLN A 180 -0.31 1.00 18.81
C GLN A 180 -1.42 1.76 18.09
N ARG A 181 -1.13 2.45 16.99
CA ARG A 181 -2.14 3.14 16.19
C ARG A 181 -3.19 2.20 15.62
N PHE A 182 -2.76 1.07 15.04
CA PHE A 182 -3.70 0.08 14.52
C PHE A 182 -4.51 -0.59 15.63
N THR A 183 -3.85 -1.01 16.70
CA THR A 183 -4.54 -1.64 17.82
C THR A 183 -5.49 -0.69 18.55
N SER A 184 -5.21 0.63 18.61
CA SER A 184 -6.11 1.62 19.20
C SER A 184 -7.40 1.83 18.41
N ILE A 185 -7.43 1.50 17.13
CA ILE A 185 -8.66 1.49 16.31
C ILE A 185 -9.49 0.23 16.59
N GLY A 186 -8.85 -0.85 17.02
CA GLY A 186 -9.48 -2.15 17.29
C GLY A 186 -8.95 -3.29 16.42
N PHE A 187 -8.01 -3.04 15.50
CA PHE A 187 -7.42 -4.09 14.69
C PHE A 187 -6.55 -5.05 15.50
N ASN A 188 -6.60 -6.33 15.14
CA ASN A 188 -5.47 -7.22 15.34
C ASN A 188 -4.46 -7.00 14.21
N ILE A 189 -3.18 -7.14 14.52
CA ILE A 189 -2.10 -7.10 13.53
C ILE A 189 -1.64 -8.54 13.34
N ASP A 190 -2.00 -9.14 12.22
CA ASP A 190 -1.63 -10.52 11.92
C ASP A 190 -0.18 -10.58 11.45
N GLU A 191 0.18 -9.74 10.45
CA GLU A 191 1.54 -9.60 9.95
C GLU A 191 1.89 -8.14 9.69
N TYR A 192 3.15 -7.76 9.91
CA TYR A 192 3.68 -6.49 9.49
C TYR A 192 5.09 -6.66 8.92
N TRP A 193 5.24 -6.47 7.63
CA TRP A 193 6.50 -6.53 6.93
C TRP A 193 7.13 -5.16 6.79
N GLY A 194 8.42 -5.06 7.15
CA GLY A 194 9.26 -3.89 6.88
C GLY A 194 10.28 -4.21 5.78
N GLY A 195 10.21 -3.51 4.65
CA GLY A 195 11.13 -3.65 3.53
C GLY A 195 12.27 -2.65 3.59
N PHE A 196 13.51 -3.06 3.29
CA PHE A 196 14.68 -2.19 3.20
C PHE A 196 15.21 -2.14 1.77
N GLY A 197 15.77 -1.00 1.37
CA GLY A 197 16.31 -0.75 0.03
C GLY A 197 15.24 -0.33 -0.98
N THR A 198 15.70 0.00 -2.20
CA THR A 198 14.86 0.36 -3.35
C THR A 198 15.58 0.01 -4.63
N ASN A 199 14.95 0.24 -5.79
CA ASN A 199 15.58 0.11 -7.12
C ASN A 199 15.93 1.48 -7.73
N TYR A 200 15.86 2.58 -6.95
CA TYR A 200 16.09 3.91 -7.51
C TYR A 200 17.52 4.13 -8.01
N LEU A 201 18.50 3.41 -7.42
CA LEU A 201 19.91 3.52 -7.75
C LEU A 201 20.38 2.48 -8.76
N SER A 202 19.51 1.66 -9.33
CA SER A 202 19.84 0.58 -10.27
C SER A 202 20.63 1.04 -11.50
N ARG A 203 20.57 2.33 -11.85
CA ARG A 203 21.36 2.91 -12.94
C ARG A 203 22.77 3.33 -12.57
N VAL A 204 23.12 3.30 -11.28
CA VAL A 204 24.44 3.67 -10.77
C VAL A 204 25.00 2.49 -9.98
N PRO A 205 25.66 1.52 -10.62
CA PRO A 205 26.02 0.23 -10.02
C PRO A 205 26.78 0.31 -8.68
N PRO A 206 27.73 1.26 -8.46
CA PRO A 206 28.39 1.36 -7.15
C PRO A 206 27.43 1.77 -6.02
N LEU A 207 26.48 2.67 -6.30
CA LEU A 207 25.49 3.12 -5.32
C LEU A 207 24.44 2.04 -5.05
N GLU A 208 24.01 1.34 -6.08
CA GLU A 208 23.13 0.18 -5.94
C GLU A 208 23.74 -0.90 -5.03
N LYS A 209 25.02 -1.25 -5.26
CA LYS A 209 25.72 -2.22 -4.40
C LYS A 209 25.80 -1.76 -2.94
N ALA A 210 26.09 -0.48 -2.72
CA ALA A 210 26.14 0.09 -1.37
C ALA A 210 24.75 0.06 -0.71
N GLU A 211 23.70 0.44 -1.43
CA GLU A 211 22.31 0.38 -0.96
C GLU A 211 21.89 -1.05 -0.62
N MET A 212 22.16 -2.01 -1.50
CA MET A 212 21.85 -3.42 -1.26
C MET A 212 22.60 -3.99 -0.06
N SER A 213 23.87 -3.62 0.12
CA SER A 213 24.65 -4.03 1.29
C SER A 213 24.08 -3.46 2.59
N LEU A 214 23.66 -2.18 2.57
CA LEU A 214 22.98 -1.55 3.70
C LEU A 214 21.62 -2.21 3.97
N ALA A 215 20.82 -2.47 2.94
CA ALA A 215 19.53 -3.16 3.06
C ALA A 215 19.69 -4.54 3.72
N GLN A 216 20.67 -5.33 3.27
CA GLN A 216 20.95 -6.64 3.87
C GLN A 216 21.42 -6.54 5.33
N ALA A 217 22.23 -5.54 5.67
CA ALA A 217 22.64 -5.29 7.05
C ALA A 217 21.41 -4.91 7.93
N LEU A 218 20.51 -4.10 7.41
CA LEU A 218 19.26 -3.71 8.08
C LEU A 218 18.28 -4.88 8.21
N VAL A 219 18.25 -5.82 7.28
CA VAL A 219 17.46 -7.06 7.45
C VAL A 219 17.97 -7.88 8.63
N ARG A 220 19.31 -7.95 8.81
CA ARG A 220 19.93 -8.71 9.94
C ARG A 220 19.80 -8.00 11.28
N ARG A 221 19.81 -6.66 11.29
CA ARG A 221 19.65 -5.81 12.48
C ARG A 221 18.63 -4.72 12.17
N PRO A 222 17.34 -5.03 12.29
CA PRO A 222 16.28 -4.16 11.81
C PRO A 222 16.23 -2.84 12.59
N VAL A 223 16.13 -1.75 11.82
CA VAL A 223 15.77 -0.43 12.32
C VAL A 223 14.44 -0.05 11.64
N PRO A 224 13.29 -0.24 12.33
CA PRO A 224 11.96 -0.08 11.73
C PRO A 224 11.73 1.27 11.04
N GLN A 225 12.40 2.32 11.53
CA GLN A 225 12.31 3.67 10.99
C GLN A 225 12.97 3.83 9.61
N LEU A 226 13.92 2.95 9.26
CA LEU A 226 14.67 3.00 7.99
C LEU A 226 14.09 2.09 6.91
N THR A 227 12.89 1.57 7.10
CA THR A 227 12.20 0.82 6.05
C THR A 227 11.83 1.75 4.89
N SER A 228 11.80 1.21 3.69
CA SER A 228 11.38 1.90 2.45
C SER A 228 9.95 1.58 2.07
N PHE A 229 9.48 0.37 2.41
CA PHE A 229 8.11 -0.09 2.20
C PHE A 229 7.59 -0.82 3.44
N GLY A 230 6.28 -0.77 3.60
CA GLY A 230 5.53 -1.56 4.57
C GLY A 230 4.42 -2.34 3.89
N MET A 231 4.23 -3.59 4.32
CA MET A 231 3.02 -4.34 4.06
C MET A 231 2.43 -4.75 5.40
N VAL A 232 1.17 -4.45 5.64
CA VAL A 232 0.49 -4.81 6.88
C VAL A 232 -0.77 -5.59 6.60
N VAL A 233 -0.96 -6.68 7.34
CA VAL A 233 -2.16 -7.50 7.36
C VAL A 233 -2.85 -7.25 8.70
N LEU A 234 -4.03 -6.69 8.63
CA LEU A 234 -4.86 -6.31 9.77
C LEU A 234 -6.15 -7.11 9.75
N SER A 235 -6.60 -7.62 10.90
CA SER A 235 -7.90 -8.26 10.99
C SER A 235 -8.81 -7.55 11.99
N LYS A 236 -10.12 -7.58 11.69
CA LYS A 236 -11.15 -7.15 12.62
C LYS A 236 -11.55 -8.37 13.47
N PRO A 237 -11.59 -8.24 14.80
CA PRO A 237 -12.12 -9.31 15.65
C PRO A 237 -13.51 -9.79 15.20
N ALA A 238 -13.77 -11.11 15.40
CA ALA A 238 -15.06 -11.72 15.10
C ALA A 238 -16.17 -11.27 16.08
#